data_fb5805177ef7d8ceaf90edf3e46010f4
#
_entry.id   fb5805177ef7d8ceaf90edf3e46010f4
#
_cell.length_a   1.000
_cell.length_b   1.000
_cell.length_c   1.000
_cell.angle_alpha   90.00
_cell.angle_beta   90.00
_cell.angle_gamma   90.00
#
_symmetry.space_group_name_H-M   'P 1'
#
loop_
_entity.id
_entity.type
_entity.pdbx_description
1 polymer ?
#
loop_
_entity_poly.entity_id
_entity_poly.type
_entity_poly.pdbx_seq_one_letter_code
_entity_poly.pdbx_strand_id
1 'polypeptide(L)'
;MRRLALPGIALALLLPTLAQSASAPAAATSAAYSRIDAAIDQAIAEQRIVGAVVLVSHDGKLVYQRAAGFADRESKRPMQLDSVFRLSSVSKPIVSAAAMVLVDQGKLSLEDPVTKWLPDFRPKLASGEAPTITVRQLLTHTSGLGYKFAEKPGSAYYQAGVSDGFDELRISLDEEARRLASVPLFNKPGEAFRYSLSIDVLGAVLEKAAGKALPQVVADTVTQPLGMRDTGFWAKDAARLAVPYHDAKPAPAKMDDPWSMPFGEGGRMTYSPSRALDPKAFPSGGAGMVGTAPDIMRLLETVRAGGKPILKAETAASMMRNQIGSLVAGPGTGFGFGGAVVVAPAASHTPQAAGTWQWGGVYGHSWFVDPARKLTVVALTNTALEGMWGKFTTDLRDAVYESAQ
;
A
#
# COMPACT_ATOMS: atom_id res chain seq x y z
N MET A 1 -19.34 -51.36 -71.22
CA MET A 1 -20.05 -50.13 -70.87
C MET A 1 -20.06 -49.97 -69.34
N ARG A 2 -19.14 -49.24 -68.77
CA ARG A 2 -19.04 -48.96 -67.34
C ARG A 2 -19.33 -47.47 -67.13
N ARG A 3 -20.40 -47.20 -66.40
CA ARG A 3 -20.77 -45.82 -65.99
C ARG A 3 -19.94 -45.40 -64.76
N LEU A 4 -19.16 -44.35 -64.91
CA LEU A 4 -18.50 -43.67 -63.81
C LEU A 4 -19.48 -42.75 -63.05
N ALA A 5 -19.58 -42.91 -61.75
CA ALA A 5 -20.28 -42.01 -60.86
C ALA A 5 -19.30 -41.01 -60.25
N LEU A 6 -19.60 -39.74 -60.35
CA LEU A 6 -18.88 -38.62 -59.70
C LEU A 6 -19.37 -38.46 -58.27
N PRO A 7 -18.49 -38.25 -57.26
CA PRO A 7 -18.94 -37.91 -55.92
C PRO A 7 -19.20 -36.40 -55.81
N GLY A 8 -20.40 -36.08 -55.29
CA GLY A 8 -20.78 -34.72 -54.91
C GLY A 8 -20.01 -34.20 -53.71
N ILE A 9 -19.41 -33.03 -53.82
CA ILE A 9 -18.75 -32.30 -52.74
C ILE A 9 -19.83 -31.50 -52.00
N ALA A 10 -20.12 -31.88 -50.76
CA ALA A 10 -20.95 -31.08 -49.84
C ALA A 10 -20.11 -29.96 -49.21
N LEU A 11 -20.43 -28.74 -49.58
CA LEU A 11 -19.85 -27.53 -49.00
C LEU A 11 -20.52 -27.23 -47.68
N ALA A 12 -19.86 -27.54 -46.55
CA ALA A 12 -20.33 -27.18 -45.22
C ALA A 12 -20.01 -25.69 -44.94
N LEU A 13 -21.04 -24.87 -44.91
CA LEU A 13 -20.99 -23.49 -44.46
C LEU A 13 -20.75 -23.42 -42.93
N LEU A 14 -19.52 -23.16 -42.52
CA LEU A 14 -19.18 -22.78 -41.14
C LEU A 14 -19.62 -21.34 -40.90
N LEU A 15 -20.72 -21.15 -40.18
CA LEU A 15 -21.10 -19.88 -39.60
C LEU A 15 -20.22 -19.57 -38.39
N PRO A 16 -19.60 -18.39 -38.29
CA PRO A 16 -18.86 -18.00 -37.09
C PRO A 16 -19.86 -17.76 -35.95
N THR A 17 -19.77 -18.56 -34.90
CA THR A 17 -20.44 -18.28 -33.62
C THR A 17 -19.74 -17.06 -33.00
N LEU A 18 -20.43 -15.93 -33.01
CA LEU A 18 -20.07 -14.75 -32.18
C LEU A 18 -20.20 -15.18 -30.71
N ALA A 19 -19.07 -15.43 -30.09
CA ALA A 19 -19.01 -15.53 -28.64
C ALA A 19 -19.36 -14.18 -28.04
N GLN A 20 -20.61 -14.03 -27.60
CA GLN A 20 -21.05 -12.94 -26.75
C GLN A 20 -20.29 -13.04 -25.44
N SER A 21 -19.31 -12.16 -25.24
CA SER A 21 -18.71 -11.95 -23.94
C SER A 21 -19.81 -11.47 -23.00
N ALA A 22 -20.29 -12.35 -22.15
CA ALA A 22 -21.18 -12.00 -21.06
C ALA A 22 -20.42 -11.04 -20.14
N SER A 23 -20.73 -9.74 -20.21
CA SER A 23 -20.39 -8.79 -19.17
C SER A 23 -21.02 -9.32 -17.87
N ALA A 24 -20.18 -9.58 -16.85
CA ALA A 24 -20.67 -9.91 -15.52
C ALA A 24 -21.65 -8.81 -15.08
N PRO A 25 -22.81 -9.17 -14.53
CA PRO A 25 -23.77 -8.17 -14.06
C PRO A 25 -23.08 -7.31 -13.02
N ALA A 26 -23.11 -5.98 -13.19
CA ALA A 26 -22.80 -5.04 -12.13
C ALA A 26 -23.67 -5.44 -10.93
N ALA A 27 -23.04 -5.81 -9.81
CA ALA A 27 -23.76 -6.15 -8.60
C ALA A 27 -24.66 -4.96 -8.29
N ALA A 28 -25.97 -5.18 -8.28
CA ALA A 28 -26.92 -4.16 -7.93
C ALA A 28 -26.56 -3.66 -6.52
N THR A 29 -26.10 -2.44 -6.41
CA THR A 29 -25.85 -1.80 -5.12
C THR A 29 -27.16 -1.83 -4.36
N SER A 30 -27.23 -2.59 -3.25
CA SER A 30 -28.43 -2.63 -2.44
C SER A 30 -28.65 -1.22 -1.85
N ALA A 31 -29.90 -0.85 -1.55
CA ALA A 31 -30.22 0.41 -0.87
C ALA A 31 -29.37 0.63 0.39
N ALA A 32 -28.86 -0.45 1.00
CA ALA A 32 -27.96 -0.45 2.14
C ALA A 32 -26.65 0.32 1.92
N TYR A 33 -26.11 0.37 0.70
CA TYR A 33 -24.81 1.01 0.40
C TYR A 33 -24.93 2.35 -0.35
N SER A 34 -26.14 2.89 -0.48
CA SER A 34 -26.39 4.18 -1.16
C SER A 34 -25.61 5.35 -0.54
N ARG A 35 -25.29 5.28 0.76
CA ARG A 35 -24.46 6.31 1.42
C ARG A 35 -23.02 6.27 0.98
N ILE A 36 -22.47 5.09 0.67
CA ILE A 36 -21.13 4.93 0.10
C ILE A 36 -21.11 5.53 -1.31
N ASP A 37 -22.14 5.24 -2.12
CA ASP A 37 -22.29 5.84 -3.44
C ASP A 37 -22.33 7.37 -3.36
N ALA A 38 -23.15 7.90 -2.44
CA ALA A 38 -23.27 9.35 -2.23
C ALA A 38 -21.94 10.00 -1.82
N ALA A 39 -21.17 9.38 -0.91
CA ALA A 39 -19.87 9.89 -0.48
C ALA A 39 -18.87 9.95 -1.64
N ILE A 40 -18.85 8.94 -2.52
CA ILE A 40 -17.99 8.90 -3.71
C ILE A 40 -18.44 9.97 -4.74
N ASP A 41 -19.73 10.00 -5.07
CA ASP A 41 -20.27 10.91 -6.06
C ASP A 41 -20.12 12.37 -5.64
N GLN A 42 -20.34 12.67 -4.36
CA GLN A 42 -20.15 14.01 -3.82
C GLN A 42 -18.67 14.44 -3.89
N ALA A 43 -17.73 13.55 -3.54
CA ALA A 43 -16.29 13.85 -3.60
C ALA A 43 -15.83 14.16 -5.05
N ILE A 44 -16.40 13.46 -6.05
CA ILE A 44 -16.12 13.70 -7.46
C ILE A 44 -16.79 15.00 -7.92
N ALA A 45 -18.06 15.22 -7.59
CA ALA A 45 -18.82 16.42 -7.97
C ALA A 45 -18.22 17.71 -7.38
N GLU A 46 -17.75 17.66 -6.14
CA GLU A 46 -17.03 18.74 -5.46
C GLU A 46 -15.58 18.89 -5.93
N GLN A 47 -15.13 18.07 -6.88
CA GLN A 47 -13.76 18.05 -7.40
C GLN A 47 -12.70 17.84 -6.30
N ARG A 48 -13.03 17.07 -5.25
CA ARG A 48 -12.06 16.68 -4.21
C ARG A 48 -11.17 15.54 -4.69
N ILE A 49 -11.75 14.58 -5.45
CA ILE A 49 -11.01 13.49 -6.09
C ILE A 49 -11.32 13.42 -7.58
N VAL A 50 -10.39 12.88 -8.37
CA VAL A 50 -10.57 12.66 -9.81
C VAL A 50 -11.23 11.31 -10.08
N GLY A 51 -10.82 10.28 -9.37
CA GLY A 51 -11.42 8.95 -9.46
C GLY A 51 -11.02 8.06 -8.30
N ALA A 52 -11.81 7.02 -8.08
CA ALA A 52 -11.60 6.08 -6.98
C ALA A 52 -12.03 4.66 -7.34
N VAL A 53 -11.40 3.69 -6.69
CA VAL A 53 -11.89 2.30 -6.56
C VAL A 53 -12.11 2.04 -5.09
N VAL A 54 -13.35 1.71 -4.71
CA VAL A 54 -13.76 1.41 -3.33
C VAL A 54 -14.29 -0.01 -3.25
N LEU A 55 -13.76 -0.76 -2.29
CA LEU A 55 -14.18 -2.13 -1.98
C LEU A 55 -14.52 -2.23 -0.49
N VAL A 56 -15.63 -2.91 -0.17
CA VAL A 56 -16.00 -3.26 1.20
C VAL A 56 -16.24 -4.76 1.29
N SER A 57 -15.56 -5.41 2.22
CA SER A 57 -15.79 -6.80 2.60
C SER A 57 -16.40 -6.85 4.01
N HIS A 58 -17.40 -7.69 4.19
CA HIS A 58 -17.99 -8.00 5.49
C HIS A 58 -18.01 -9.51 5.69
N ASP A 59 -17.41 -9.97 6.78
CA ASP A 59 -17.26 -11.39 7.13
C ASP A 59 -16.70 -12.24 5.97
N GLY A 60 -15.69 -11.73 5.28
CA GLY A 60 -15.01 -12.41 4.17
C GLY A 60 -15.73 -12.35 2.83
N LYS A 61 -16.90 -11.70 2.76
CA LYS A 61 -17.66 -11.54 1.52
C LYS A 61 -17.53 -10.12 1.00
N LEU A 62 -17.19 -9.96 -0.26
CA LEU A 62 -17.24 -8.66 -0.93
C LEU A 62 -18.71 -8.23 -1.05
N VAL A 63 -19.10 -7.21 -0.28
CA VAL A 63 -20.48 -6.71 -0.21
C VAL A 63 -20.69 -5.43 -1.00
N TYR A 64 -19.60 -4.72 -1.30
CA TYR A 64 -19.61 -3.52 -2.12
C TYR A 64 -18.34 -3.41 -2.95
N GLN A 65 -18.49 -2.99 -4.21
CA GLN A 65 -17.39 -2.63 -5.09
C GLN A 65 -17.84 -1.57 -6.10
N ARG A 66 -17.03 -0.54 -6.26
CA ARG A 66 -17.29 0.51 -7.24
C ARG A 66 -16.00 1.14 -7.74
N ALA A 67 -15.91 1.36 -9.05
CA ALA A 67 -14.98 2.27 -9.69
C ALA A 67 -15.76 3.49 -10.18
N ALA A 68 -15.28 4.70 -9.89
CA ALA A 68 -15.98 5.94 -10.23
C ALA A 68 -14.98 7.04 -10.66
N GLY A 69 -15.43 7.96 -11.49
CA GLY A 69 -14.60 9.04 -12.02
C GLY A 69 -13.61 8.56 -13.08
N PHE A 70 -12.44 9.19 -13.14
CA PHE A 70 -11.46 8.99 -14.21
C PHE A 70 -10.14 8.43 -13.67
N ALA A 71 -9.59 7.45 -14.38
CA ALA A 71 -8.20 7.03 -14.22
C ALA A 71 -7.23 8.01 -14.90
N ASP A 72 -7.70 8.71 -15.93
CA ASP A 72 -7.05 9.83 -16.60
C ASP A 72 -8.15 10.80 -17.05
N ARG A 73 -8.26 11.94 -16.37
CA ARG A 73 -9.31 12.93 -16.62
C ARG A 73 -9.12 13.64 -17.97
N GLU A 74 -7.87 13.95 -18.32
CA GLU A 74 -7.52 14.70 -19.52
C GLU A 74 -7.87 13.91 -20.79
N SER A 75 -7.63 12.60 -20.78
CA SER A 75 -8.02 11.70 -21.89
C SER A 75 -9.44 11.14 -21.73
N LYS A 76 -10.13 11.47 -20.64
CA LYS A 76 -11.46 10.92 -20.28
C LYS A 76 -11.47 9.40 -20.12
N ARG A 77 -10.33 8.79 -19.78
CA ARG A 77 -10.24 7.36 -19.51
C ARG A 77 -10.91 7.05 -18.17
N PRO A 78 -12.01 6.26 -18.15
CA PRO A 78 -12.74 5.98 -16.93
C PRO A 78 -11.90 5.15 -15.94
N MET A 79 -12.19 5.31 -14.65
CA MET A 79 -11.66 4.44 -13.61
C MET A 79 -12.28 3.03 -13.76
N GLN A 80 -11.45 1.99 -13.58
CA GLN A 80 -11.88 0.59 -13.63
C GLN A 80 -11.51 -0.10 -12.32
N LEU A 81 -12.23 -1.19 -11.97
CA LEU A 81 -11.94 -1.96 -10.77
C LEU A 81 -10.51 -2.51 -10.74
N ASP A 82 -9.96 -2.80 -11.90
CA ASP A 82 -8.61 -3.31 -12.10
C ASP A 82 -7.57 -2.22 -12.44
N SER A 83 -7.91 -0.94 -12.27
CA SER A 83 -6.94 0.15 -12.40
C SER A 83 -5.79 -0.05 -11.42
N VAL A 84 -4.56 0.15 -11.91
CA VAL A 84 -3.33 0.03 -11.14
C VAL A 84 -2.99 1.39 -10.53
N PHE A 85 -2.62 1.40 -9.26
CA PHE A 85 -2.28 2.61 -8.51
C PHE A 85 -0.83 2.54 -8.01
N ARG A 86 -0.22 3.72 -7.81
CA ARG A 86 1.05 3.88 -7.08
C ARG A 86 0.75 3.80 -5.59
N LEU A 87 1.05 2.66 -4.97
CA LEU A 87 0.60 2.34 -3.62
C LEU A 87 1.22 3.21 -2.52
N SER A 88 2.43 3.77 -2.77
CA SER A 88 3.18 4.45 -1.72
C SER A 88 3.16 3.66 -0.39
N SER A 89 2.77 4.27 0.72
CA SER A 89 2.81 3.61 2.03
C SER A 89 1.88 2.40 2.21
N VAL A 90 0.96 2.14 1.26
CA VAL A 90 0.24 0.85 1.20
C VAL A 90 1.18 -0.31 0.83
N SER A 91 2.42 -0.05 0.41
CA SER A 91 3.49 -1.06 0.29
C SER A 91 3.86 -1.70 1.64
N LYS A 92 3.77 -0.93 2.74
CA LYS A 92 4.23 -1.37 4.07
C LYS A 92 3.55 -2.63 4.60
N PRO A 93 2.21 -2.78 4.60
CA PRO A 93 1.58 -4.01 5.03
C PRO A 93 1.99 -5.22 4.18
N ILE A 94 2.27 -5.02 2.88
CA ILE A 94 2.71 -6.10 1.98
C ILE A 94 4.11 -6.57 2.35
N VAL A 95 5.06 -5.64 2.51
CA VAL A 95 6.45 -5.95 2.88
C VAL A 95 6.52 -6.47 4.32
N SER A 96 5.70 -5.93 5.22
CA SER A 96 5.59 -6.46 6.59
C SER A 96 5.06 -7.90 6.60
N ALA A 97 4.07 -8.23 5.77
CA ALA A 97 3.59 -9.60 5.62
C ALA A 97 4.71 -10.53 5.10
N ALA A 98 5.51 -10.08 4.12
CA ALA A 98 6.67 -10.84 3.65
C ALA A 98 7.69 -11.11 4.78
N ALA A 99 7.97 -10.12 5.62
CA ALA A 99 8.81 -10.30 6.80
C ALA A 99 8.22 -11.34 7.76
N MET A 100 6.91 -11.26 8.02
CA MET A 100 6.24 -12.18 8.93
C MET A 100 6.16 -13.62 8.37
N VAL A 101 6.11 -13.79 7.05
CA VAL A 101 6.26 -15.12 6.41
C VAL A 101 7.65 -15.68 6.68
N LEU A 102 8.72 -14.88 6.56
CA LEU A 102 10.07 -15.33 6.88
C LEU A 102 10.24 -15.64 8.38
N VAL A 103 9.53 -14.93 9.26
CA VAL A 103 9.47 -15.25 10.71
C VAL A 103 8.80 -16.61 10.91
N ASP A 104 7.66 -16.88 10.28
CA ASP A 104 6.95 -18.15 10.37
C ASP A 104 7.76 -19.34 9.83
N GLN A 105 8.66 -19.07 8.87
CA GLN A 105 9.61 -20.04 8.33
C GLN A 105 10.87 -20.23 9.19
N GLY A 106 11.03 -19.45 10.26
CA GLY A 106 12.23 -19.48 11.11
C GLY A 106 13.49 -18.89 10.44
N LYS A 107 13.33 -18.18 9.31
CA LYS A 107 14.45 -17.54 8.60
C LYS A 107 14.79 -16.17 9.16
N LEU A 108 13.88 -15.55 9.89
CA LEU A 108 13.99 -14.23 10.49
C LEU A 108 13.41 -14.28 11.91
N SER A 109 13.99 -13.54 12.85
CA SER A 109 13.40 -13.31 14.17
C SER A 109 13.09 -11.82 14.33
N LEU A 110 12.00 -11.51 15.00
CA LEU A 110 11.65 -10.13 15.35
C LEU A 110 12.71 -9.49 16.27
N GLU A 111 13.39 -10.30 17.06
CA GLU A 111 14.43 -9.85 17.99
C GLU A 111 15.85 -9.90 17.39
N ASP A 112 15.99 -10.34 16.13
CA ASP A 112 17.30 -10.29 15.46
C ASP A 112 17.77 -8.82 15.40
N PRO A 113 19.04 -8.54 15.80
CA PRO A 113 19.64 -7.26 15.53
C PRO A 113 19.79 -7.08 14.01
N VAL A 114 19.49 -5.89 13.50
CA VAL A 114 19.66 -5.57 12.08
C VAL A 114 21.07 -5.87 11.59
N THR A 115 22.08 -5.67 12.46
CA THR A 115 23.49 -5.95 12.18
C THR A 115 23.83 -7.43 11.94
N LYS A 116 22.94 -8.36 12.27
CA LYS A 116 23.05 -9.77 11.87
C LYS A 116 23.01 -9.93 10.35
N TRP A 117 22.20 -9.10 9.70
CA TRP A 117 21.93 -9.16 8.26
C TRP A 117 22.69 -8.07 7.48
N LEU A 118 22.85 -6.91 8.10
CA LEU A 118 23.54 -5.73 7.59
C LEU A 118 24.62 -5.31 8.59
N PRO A 119 25.82 -5.92 8.60
CA PRO A 119 26.83 -5.72 9.65
C PRO A 119 27.28 -4.28 9.84
N ASP A 120 27.28 -3.49 8.75
CA ASP A 120 27.70 -2.08 8.74
C ASP A 120 26.56 -1.09 9.04
N PHE A 121 25.32 -1.57 9.22
CA PHE A 121 24.19 -0.72 9.57
C PHE A 121 24.25 -0.34 11.05
N ARG A 122 25.02 0.71 11.36
CA ARG A 122 25.28 1.19 12.73
C ARG A 122 25.06 2.70 12.84
N PRO A 123 23.83 3.21 12.56
CA PRO A 123 23.55 4.63 12.73
C PRO A 123 23.74 5.04 14.18
N LYS A 124 24.19 6.29 14.40
CA LYS A 124 24.55 6.78 15.72
C LYS A 124 23.53 7.80 16.24
N LEU A 125 23.41 7.86 17.54
CA LEU A 125 22.78 9.01 18.22
C LEU A 125 23.66 10.24 18.13
N ALA A 126 23.12 11.41 18.44
CA ALA A 126 23.91 12.65 18.54
C ALA A 126 25.04 12.55 19.58
N SER A 127 24.90 11.68 20.57
CA SER A 127 25.96 11.36 21.56
C SER A 127 27.14 10.60 20.99
N GLY A 128 27.03 10.04 19.78
CA GLY A 128 28.02 9.14 19.17
C GLY A 128 27.79 7.66 19.48
N GLU A 129 26.85 7.31 20.38
CA GLU A 129 26.46 5.94 20.67
C GLU A 129 25.80 5.30 19.43
N ALA A 130 26.17 4.04 19.11
CA ALA A 130 25.56 3.24 18.08
C ALA A 130 24.69 2.14 18.71
N PRO A 131 23.40 2.39 18.98
CA PRO A 131 22.54 1.44 19.65
C PRO A 131 22.16 0.28 18.72
N THR A 132 21.77 -0.86 19.31
CA THR A 132 21.23 -1.97 18.55
C THR A 132 19.80 -1.66 18.11
N ILE A 133 19.51 -1.88 16.84
CA ILE A 133 18.17 -1.82 16.25
C ILE A 133 17.74 -3.26 15.93
N THR A 134 16.49 -3.62 16.27
CA THR A 134 15.93 -4.95 15.97
C THR A 134 14.98 -4.89 14.77
N VAL A 135 14.70 -6.06 14.19
CA VAL A 135 13.69 -6.22 13.12
C VAL A 135 12.32 -5.74 13.59
N ARG A 136 11.93 -6.01 14.85
CA ARG A 136 10.70 -5.50 15.46
C ARG A 136 10.64 -3.98 15.40
N GLN A 137 11.72 -3.31 15.76
CA GLN A 137 11.79 -1.85 15.78
C GLN A 137 11.74 -1.22 14.38
N LEU A 138 12.21 -1.94 13.35
CA LEU A 138 11.97 -1.54 11.96
C LEU A 138 10.48 -1.64 11.58
N LEU A 139 9.85 -2.79 11.86
CA LEU A 139 8.44 -3.05 11.56
C LEU A 139 7.48 -2.08 12.26
N THR A 140 7.88 -1.55 13.41
CA THR A 140 7.04 -0.71 14.27
C THR A 140 7.39 0.78 14.22
N HIS A 141 8.33 1.18 13.37
CA HIS A 141 8.82 2.57 13.31
C HIS A 141 9.31 3.12 14.66
N THR A 142 9.92 2.25 15.47
CA THR A 142 10.56 2.63 16.74
C THR A 142 12.09 2.52 16.69
N SER A 143 12.66 2.49 15.48
CA SER A 143 14.11 2.37 15.24
C SER A 143 14.91 3.64 15.55
N GLY A 144 14.25 4.80 15.64
CA GLY A 144 14.90 6.12 15.73
C GLY A 144 15.24 6.76 14.39
N LEU A 145 14.99 6.09 13.26
CA LEU A 145 15.10 6.68 11.91
C LEU A 145 13.99 7.69 11.63
N GLY A 146 14.15 8.48 10.57
CA GLY A 146 13.15 9.44 10.06
C GLY A 146 12.92 9.28 8.56
N TYR A 147 12.33 10.32 7.95
CA TYR A 147 12.19 10.54 6.51
C TYR A 147 12.89 11.84 6.10
N LYS A 148 13.52 11.85 4.92
CA LYS A 148 14.13 13.06 4.35
C LYS A 148 13.08 14.16 4.11
N PHE A 149 11.90 13.80 3.63
CA PHE A 149 10.85 14.78 3.33
C PHE A 149 10.35 15.55 4.57
N ALA A 150 10.56 15.02 5.78
CA ALA A 150 10.20 15.69 7.03
C ALA A 150 11.32 16.62 7.55
N GLU A 151 12.48 16.59 6.93
CA GLU A 151 13.66 17.35 7.34
C GLU A 151 13.86 18.60 6.45
N LYS A 152 14.51 19.63 7.00
CA LYS A 152 14.87 20.82 6.25
C LYS A 152 15.92 20.49 5.19
N PRO A 153 15.90 21.15 4.01
CA PRO A 153 16.99 21.09 3.05
C PRO A 153 18.34 21.39 3.71
N GLY A 154 19.34 20.58 3.39
CA GLY A 154 20.67 20.67 4.01
C GLY A 154 20.85 19.86 5.29
N SER A 155 19.82 19.20 5.81
CA SER A 155 19.97 18.24 6.91
C SER A 155 20.81 17.02 6.52
N ALA A 156 21.23 16.22 7.51
CA ALA A 156 22.02 15.02 7.28
C ALA A 156 21.36 14.06 6.28
N TYR A 157 20.02 13.93 6.28
CA TYR A 157 19.27 13.10 5.33
C TYR A 157 19.42 13.60 3.88
N TYR A 158 19.38 14.93 3.66
CA TYR A 158 19.62 15.52 2.34
C TYR A 158 21.08 15.35 1.91
N GLN A 159 22.04 15.58 2.81
CA GLN A 159 23.48 15.45 2.52
C GLN A 159 23.88 14.01 2.18
N ALA A 160 23.28 13.03 2.86
CA ALA A 160 23.49 11.62 2.60
C ALA A 160 22.83 11.15 1.27
N GLY A 161 21.98 11.98 0.65
CA GLY A 161 21.24 11.59 -0.56
C GLY A 161 20.26 10.46 -0.36
N VAL A 162 19.68 10.37 0.85
CA VAL A 162 18.67 9.35 1.19
C VAL A 162 17.46 9.48 0.27
N SER A 163 16.89 8.35 -0.16
CA SER A 163 15.63 8.27 -0.90
C SER A 163 14.45 8.16 0.05
N ASP A 164 13.35 8.88 -0.22
CA ASP A 164 12.06 8.66 0.46
C ASP A 164 11.20 7.59 -0.21
N GLY A 165 11.71 6.93 -1.25
CA GLY A 165 11.01 5.90 -2.01
C GLY A 165 10.02 6.43 -3.05
N PHE A 166 9.94 7.75 -3.25
CA PHE A 166 9.06 8.41 -4.23
C PHE A 166 9.81 8.99 -5.42
N ASP A 167 11.13 9.17 -5.30
CA ASP A 167 12.02 9.75 -6.30
C ASP A 167 12.41 8.73 -7.39
N GLU A 168 13.13 9.19 -8.41
CA GLU A 168 13.56 8.42 -9.58
C GLU A 168 14.91 7.69 -9.37
N LEU A 169 15.42 7.63 -8.16
CA LEU A 169 16.73 7.04 -7.90
C LEU A 169 16.75 5.56 -8.29
N ARG A 170 17.88 5.15 -8.85
CA ARG A 170 18.19 3.75 -9.22
C ARG A 170 19.31 3.24 -8.34
N ILE A 171 19.04 3.08 -7.07
CA ILE A 171 19.97 2.57 -6.07
C ILE A 171 19.50 1.22 -5.54
N SER A 172 20.42 0.46 -4.96
CA SER A 172 20.06 -0.77 -4.26
C SER A 172 19.58 -0.48 -2.83
N LEU A 173 18.90 -1.45 -2.21
CA LEU A 173 18.55 -1.38 -0.79
C LEU A 173 19.80 -1.36 0.10
N ASP A 174 20.88 -2.04 -0.28
CA ASP A 174 22.17 -1.98 0.42
C ASP A 174 22.75 -0.55 0.40
N GLU A 175 22.68 0.14 -0.75
CA GLU A 175 23.13 1.53 -0.87
C GLU A 175 22.27 2.47 -0.03
N GLU A 176 20.94 2.30 -0.03
CA GLU A 176 20.05 3.10 0.81
C GLU A 176 20.32 2.85 2.30
N ALA A 177 20.49 1.60 2.71
CA ALA A 177 20.86 1.25 4.08
C ALA A 177 22.20 1.88 4.48
N ARG A 178 23.20 1.89 3.59
CA ARG A 178 24.50 2.53 3.81
C ARG A 178 24.35 4.06 4.02
N ARG A 179 23.52 4.73 3.22
CA ARG A 179 23.20 6.15 3.38
C ARG A 179 22.51 6.41 4.71
N LEU A 180 21.50 5.60 5.07
CA LEU A 180 20.79 5.69 6.34
C LEU A 180 21.68 5.38 7.55
N ALA A 181 22.70 4.53 7.40
CA ALA A 181 23.68 4.28 8.48
C ALA A 181 24.57 5.50 8.79
N SER A 182 24.68 6.45 7.85
CA SER A 182 25.49 7.67 8.02
C SER A 182 24.73 8.84 8.65
N VAL A 183 23.38 8.76 8.76
CA VAL A 183 22.59 9.84 9.38
C VAL A 183 22.34 9.56 10.85
N PRO A 184 22.24 10.62 11.70
CA PRO A 184 21.97 10.42 13.11
C PRO A 184 20.55 9.91 13.36
N LEU A 185 20.40 9.06 14.39
CA LEU A 185 19.12 8.69 14.94
C LEU A 185 18.51 9.84 15.72
N PHE A 186 17.19 10.00 15.66
CA PHE A 186 16.45 11.03 16.39
C PHE A 186 16.24 10.68 17.87
N ASN A 187 16.15 9.40 18.19
CA ASN A 187 15.95 8.86 19.54
C ASN A 187 16.55 7.46 19.64
N LYS A 188 16.75 6.95 20.85
CA LYS A 188 17.12 5.55 21.04
C LYS A 188 16.04 4.62 20.49
N PRO A 189 16.43 3.49 19.86
CA PRO A 189 15.48 2.48 19.43
C PRO A 189 14.58 2.01 20.58
N GLY A 190 13.27 2.01 20.35
CA GLY A 190 12.27 1.63 21.33
C GLY A 190 11.75 2.75 22.24
N GLU A 191 12.35 3.95 22.24
CA GLU A 191 11.92 5.06 23.12
C GLU A 191 10.77 5.90 22.56
N ALA A 192 10.65 6.00 21.24
CA ALA A 192 9.59 6.77 20.59
C ALA A 192 9.12 6.11 19.30
N PHE A 193 7.87 6.36 18.93
CA PHE A 193 7.38 6.13 17.58
C PHE A 193 7.80 7.30 16.69
N ARG A 194 8.46 6.99 15.58
CA ARG A 194 8.76 7.96 14.53
C ARG A 194 8.59 7.29 13.17
N TYR A 195 7.56 7.69 12.43
CA TYR A 195 7.34 7.19 11.08
C TYR A 195 8.57 7.45 10.19
N SER A 196 9.07 6.43 9.48
CA SER A 196 10.43 6.48 8.96
C SER A 196 10.68 5.51 7.80
N LEU A 197 11.88 5.58 7.24
CA LEU A 197 12.44 4.67 6.23
C LEU A 197 12.80 3.28 6.80
N SER A 198 12.30 2.93 7.97
CA SER A 198 12.55 1.63 8.61
C SER A 198 12.16 0.45 7.73
N ILE A 199 11.08 0.56 6.93
CA ILE A 199 10.63 -0.55 6.06
C ILE A 199 11.55 -0.70 4.83
N ASP A 200 12.27 0.34 4.45
CA ASP A 200 13.30 0.25 3.40
C ASP A 200 14.53 -0.50 3.92
N VAL A 201 14.97 -0.21 5.16
CA VAL A 201 16.02 -0.99 5.84
C VAL A 201 15.56 -2.44 6.04
N LEU A 202 14.29 -2.66 6.43
CA LEU A 202 13.72 -4.00 6.51
C LEU A 202 13.79 -4.71 5.15
N GLY A 203 13.52 -4.01 4.05
CA GLY A 203 13.67 -4.56 2.70
C GLY A 203 15.07 -5.13 2.45
N ALA A 204 16.13 -4.40 2.84
CA ALA A 204 17.51 -4.88 2.75
C ALA A 204 17.75 -6.12 3.63
N VAL A 205 17.19 -6.13 4.85
CA VAL A 205 17.24 -7.29 5.75
C VAL A 205 16.58 -8.51 5.10
N LEU A 206 15.41 -8.33 4.48
CA LEU A 206 14.68 -9.42 3.82
C LEU A 206 15.46 -10.00 2.63
N GLU A 207 16.15 -9.15 1.84
CA GLU A 207 17.03 -9.64 0.76
C GLU A 207 18.12 -10.56 1.29
N LYS A 208 18.78 -10.19 2.39
CA LYS A 208 19.83 -11.02 3.01
C LYS A 208 19.25 -12.30 3.60
N ALA A 209 18.14 -12.20 4.33
CA ALA A 209 17.51 -13.35 4.98
C ALA A 209 16.96 -14.40 3.99
N ALA A 210 16.49 -13.94 2.82
CA ALA A 210 15.95 -14.81 1.78
C ALA A 210 16.96 -15.18 0.68
N GLY A 211 18.09 -14.46 0.56
CA GLY A 211 19.07 -14.63 -0.52
C GLY A 211 18.53 -14.26 -1.90
N LYS A 212 17.55 -13.33 -1.98
CA LYS A 212 16.86 -12.92 -3.19
C LYS A 212 16.56 -11.43 -3.15
N ALA A 213 16.43 -10.77 -4.32
CA ALA A 213 15.99 -9.37 -4.40
C ALA A 213 14.59 -9.19 -3.79
N LEU A 214 14.34 -8.05 -3.13
CA LEU A 214 13.07 -7.76 -2.46
C LEU A 214 11.82 -7.95 -3.34
N PRO A 215 11.82 -7.55 -4.62
CA PRO A 215 10.69 -7.84 -5.51
C PRO A 215 10.37 -9.34 -5.61
N GLN A 216 11.40 -10.20 -5.64
CA GLN A 216 11.23 -11.65 -5.69
C GLN A 216 10.80 -12.21 -4.33
N VAL A 217 11.34 -11.68 -3.22
CA VAL A 217 10.92 -12.09 -1.87
C VAL A 217 9.43 -11.84 -1.68
N VAL A 218 8.95 -10.62 -2.02
CA VAL A 218 7.55 -10.26 -1.92
C VAL A 218 6.67 -11.10 -2.86
N ALA A 219 7.17 -11.36 -4.07
CA ALA A 219 6.46 -12.22 -5.03
C ALA A 219 6.27 -13.64 -4.48
N ASP A 220 7.34 -14.27 -4.01
CA ASP A 220 7.32 -15.65 -3.55
C ASP A 220 6.52 -15.84 -2.25
N THR A 221 6.56 -14.85 -1.36
CA THR A 221 5.98 -14.98 -0.01
C THR A 221 4.57 -14.44 0.11
N VAL A 222 4.18 -13.45 -0.70
CA VAL A 222 2.90 -12.76 -0.57
C VAL A 222 2.12 -12.75 -1.87
N THR A 223 2.63 -12.09 -2.94
CA THR A 223 1.76 -11.73 -4.06
C THR A 223 1.37 -12.94 -4.92
N GLN A 224 2.27 -13.88 -5.18
CA GLN A 224 1.97 -15.10 -5.94
C GLN A 224 1.05 -16.06 -5.15
N PRO A 225 1.34 -16.41 -3.88
CA PRO A 225 0.46 -17.29 -3.11
C PRO A 225 -0.96 -16.74 -2.93
N LEU A 226 -1.12 -15.41 -2.88
CA LEU A 226 -2.43 -14.77 -2.76
C LEU A 226 -3.08 -14.44 -4.12
N GLY A 227 -2.41 -14.71 -5.24
CA GLY A 227 -2.91 -14.36 -6.57
C GLY A 227 -3.04 -12.86 -6.82
N MET A 228 -2.20 -12.04 -6.19
CA MET A 228 -2.10 -10.58 -6.36
C MET A 228 -1.28 -10.27 -7.61
N ARG A 229 -1.87 -10.47 -8.78
CA ARG A 229 -1.16 -10.51 -10.08
C ARG A 229 -0.66 -9.15 -10.55
N ASP A 230 -1.32 -8.09 -10.10
CA ASP A 230 -1.06 -6.71 -10.51
C ASP A 230 -0.29 -5.91 -9.46
N THR A 231 0.12 -6.57 -8.36
CA THR A 231 0.89 -5.96 -7.28
C THR A 231 2.37 -6.31 -7.38
N GLY A 232 3.23 -5.29 -7.40
CA GLY A 232 4.68 -5.43 -7.53
C GLY A 232 5.39 -4.08 -7.42
N PHE A 233 6.68 -4.03 -7.79
CA PHE A 233 7.48 -2.80 -7.68
C PHE A 233 7.45 -1.92 -8.94
N TRP A 234 6.80 -2.38 -10.00
CA TRP A 234 6.52 -1.61 -11.23
C TRP A 234 5.24 -2.11 -11.89
N ALA A 235 4.59 -1.25 -12.64
CA ALA A 235 3.40 -1.61 -13.40
C ALA A 235 3.78 -2.39 -14.65
N LYS A 236 3.24 -3.60 -14.80
CA LYS A 236 3.45 -4.46 -15.98
C LYS A 236 2.63 -3.99 -17.18
N ASP A 237 1.51 -3.34 -16.91
CA ASP A 237 0.61 -2.77 -17.92
C ASP A 237 0.41 -1.27 -17.65
N ALA A 238 1.13 -0.45 -18.41
CA ALA A 238 1.09 1.01 -18.30
C ALA A 238 -0.29 1.59 -18.66
N ALA A 239 -1.08 0.91 -19.51
CA ALA A 239 -2.39 1.38 -19.92
C ALA A 239 -3.41 1.37 -18.78
N ARG A 240 -3.23 0.48 -17.80
CA ARG A 240 -4.08 0.39 -16.60
C ARG A 240 -3.62 1.30 -15.46
N LEU A 241 -2.42 1.89 -15.55
CA LEU A 241 -1.88 2.74 -14.49
C LEU A 241 -2.67 4.07 -14.43
N ALA A 242 -3.25 4.37 -13.27
CA ALA A 242 -3.97 5.62 -13.05
C ALA A 242 -3.00 6.82 -13.04
N VAL A 243 -3.40 7.90 -13.68
CA VAL A 243 -2.66 9.18 -13.66
C VAL A 243 -2.80 9.80 -12.27
N PRO A 244 -1.70 10.21 -11.62
CA PRO A 244 -1.77 10.81 -10.30
C PRO A 244 -2.07 12.31 -10.40
N TYR A 245 -2.88 12.78 -9.47
CA TYR A 245 -3.25 14.18 -9.28
C TYR A 245 -2.90 14.64 -7.87
N HIS A 246 -2.69 15.94 -7.69
CA HIS A 246 -2.52 16.57 -6.38
C HIS A 246 -3.68 17.51 -6.06
N ASP A 247 -3.85 17.86 -4.79
CA ASP A 247 -4.95 18.67 -4.24
C ASP A 247 -4.83 20.16 -4.62
N ALA A 248 -4.78 20.49 -5.90
CA ALA A 248 -4.82 21.89 -6.34
C ALA A 248 -6.22 22.49 -6.12
N LYS A 249 -6.29 23.81 -6.07
CA LYS A 249 -7.53 24.55 -6.04
C LYS A 249 -7.68 25.36 -7.33
N PRO A 250 -8.87 25.45 -7.94
CA PRO A 250 -10.17 24.96 -7.45
C PRO A 250 -10.41 23.45 -7.63
N ALA A 251 -9.57 22.76 -8.39
CA ALA A 251 -9.70 21.32 -8.69
C ALA A 251 -8.34 20.62 -8.66
N PRO A 252 -8.30 19.30 -8.44
CA PRO A 252 -7.05 18.53 -8.52
C PRO A 252 -6.35 18.77 -9.86
N ALA A 253 -5.03 18.90 -9.83
CA ALA A 253 -4.19 19.04 -11.02
C ALA A 253 -3.32 17.81 -11.21
N LYS A 254 -3.09 17.44 -12.48
CA LYS A 254 -2.19 16.36 -12.83
C LYS A 254 -0.80 16.63 -12.26
N MET A 255 -0.18 15.64 -11.66
CA MET A 255 1.19 15.76 -11.18
C MET A 255 2.17 15.87 -12.36
N ASP A 256 3.09 16.82 -12.28
CA ASP A 256 4.31 16.83 -13.08
C ASP A 256 5.25 15.69 -12.66
N ASP A 257 6.32 15.49 -13.40
CA ASP A 257 7.33 14.49 -13.08
C ASP A 257 8.76 15.08 -13.22
N PRO A 258 9.44 15.40 -12.12
CA PRO A 258 8.99 15.29 -10.73
C PRO A 258 8.01 16.40 -10.31
N TRP A 259 7.16 16.09 -9.33
CA TRP A 259 6.33 17.07 -8.64
C TRP A 259 6.70 17.14 -7.15
N SER A 260 6.69 18.35 -6.58
CA SER A 260 7.08 18.54 -5.18
C SER A 260 6.11 19.45 -4.44
N MET A 261 5.91 19.14 -3.15
CA MET A 261 5.11 19.94 -2.24
C MET A 261 5.86 20.21 -0.93
N PRO A 262 5.60 21.32 -0.24
CA PRO A 262 6.06 21.52 1.14
C PRO A 262 5.49 20.44 2.07
N PHE A 263 6.25 20.02 3.06
CA PHE A 263 5.82 19.07 4.06
C PHE A 263 6.42 19.43 5.44
N GLY A 264 5.55 19.43 6.48
CA GLY A 264 6.00 19.75 7.84
C GLY A 264 6.65 21.13 7.97
N GLU A 265 7.59 21.29 8.91
CA GLU A 265 8.26 22.54 9.21
C GLU A 265 9.50 22.78 8.30
N GLY A 266 9.24 22.95 7.00
CA GLY A 266 10.28 23.29 6.01
C GLY A 266 10.85 22.08 5.26
N GLY A 267 10.29 20.91 5.43
CA GLY A 267 10.57 19.73 4.59
C GLY A 267 9.90 19.85 3.21
N ARG A 268 10.19 18.87 2.34
CA ARG A 268 9.65 18.80 0.98
C ARG A 268 9.48 17.35 0.54
N MET A 269 8.28 17.00 0.19
CA MET A 269 7.99 15.69 -0.42
C MET A 269 8.05 15.81 -1.95
N THR A 270 8.86 14.96 -2.58
CA THR A 270 9.04 14.96 -4.04
C THR A 270 8.60 13.61 -4.61
N TYR A 271 7.69 13.67 -5.56
CA TYR A 271 7.14 12.51 -6.25
C TYR A 271 7.73 12.42 -7.65
N SER A 272 8.06 11.22 -8.11
CA SER A 272 8.35 10.91 -9.51
C SER A 272 7.36 9.86 -10.01
N PRO A 273 6.24 10.28 -10.63
CA PRO A 273 5.22 9.37 -11.11
C PRO A 273 5.73 8.29 -12.08
N SER A 274 6.71 8.61 -12.91
CA SER A 274 7.27 7.69 -13.93
C SER A 274 8.03 6.51 -13.32
N ARG A 275 8.52 6.62 -12.07
CA ARG A 275 9.22 5.50 -11.42
C ARG A 275 8.40 4.21 -11.38
N ALA A 276 7.07 4.32 -11.35
CA ALA A 276 6.18 3.17 -11.37
C ALA A 276 6.23 2.34 -12.67
N LEU A 277 6.85 2.88 -13.72
CA LEU A 277 7.05 2.23 -15.01
C LEU A 277 8.50 1.74 -15.20
N ASP A 278 9.40 2.05 -14.26
CA ASP A 278 10.81 1.69 -14.35
C ASP A 278 11.12 0.46 -13.47
N PRO A 279 11.39 -0.72 -14.09
CA PRO A 279 11.77 -1.92 -13.33
C PRO A 279 13.13 -1.81 -12.62
N LYS A 280 13.91 -0.76 -12.89
CA LYS A 280 15.19 -0.46 -12.25
C LYS A 280 15.10 0.62 -11.18
N ALA A 281 13.90 1.20 -10.95
CA ALA A 281 13.72 2.14 -9.85
C ALA A 281 14.05 1.49 -8.51
N PHE A 282 14.53 2.27 -7.55
CA PHE A 282 14.79 1.81 -6.19
C PHE A 282 13.59 1.03 -5.64
N PRO A 283 13.74 -0.25 -5.27
CA PRO A 283 12.63 -1.09 -4.82
C PRO A 283 12.28 -0.77 -3.35
N SER A 284 11.81 0.47 -3.10
CA SER A 284 11.47 0.91 -1.75
C SER A 284 10.42 -0.01 -1.12
N GLY A 285 10.78 -0.63 -0.01
CA GLY A 285 9.86 -1.45 0.79
C GLY A 285 8.75 -0.62 1.43
N GLY A 286 9.06 0.65 1.71
CA GLY A 286 8.12 1.59 2.35
C GLY A 286 7.16 2.28 1.40
N ALA A 287 7.49 2.41 0.09
CA ALA A 287 6.72 3.26 -0.82
C ALA A 287 6.73 2.85 -2.30
N GLY A 288 7.54 1.86 -2.69
CA GLY A 288 7.89 1.61 -4.07
C GLY A 288 6.93 0.77 -4.89
N MET A 289 5.86 0.24 -4.31
CA MET A 289 4.99 -0.71 -5.00
C MET A 289 3.84 -0.04 -5.78
N VAL A 290 3.33 -0.78 -6.73
CA VAL A 290 2.06 -0.55 -7.44
C VAL A 290 1.13 -1.71 -7.18
N GLY A 291 -0.19 -1.51 -7.38
CA GLY A 291 -1.17 -2.57 -7.23
C GLY A 291 -2.59 -2.10 -7.47
N THR A 292 -3.55 -3.02 -7.35
CA THR A 292 -4.98 -2.79 -7.52
C THR A 292 -5.73 -2.91 -6.18
N ALA A 293 -6.89 -2.30 -6.07
CA ALA A 293 -7.72 -2.42 -4.88
C ALA A 293 -8.15 -3.89 -4.58
N PRO A 294 -8.51 -4.73 -5.58
CA PRO A 294 -8.77 -6.15 -5.34
C PRO A 294 -7.58 -6.92 -4.76
N ASP A 295 -6.35 -6.62 -5.20
CA ASP A 295 -5.17 -7.29 -4.66
C ASP A 295 -4.91 -6.90 -3.19
N ILE A 296 -5.05 -5.60 -2.87
CA ILE A 296 -4.92 -5.13 -1.48
C ILE A 296 -6.00 -5.75 -0.59
N MET A 297 -7.25 -5.82 -1.06
CA MET A 297 -8.35 -6.48 -0.34
C MET A 297 -8.01 -7.94 -0.02
N ARG A 298 -7.42 -8.69 -0.96
CA ARG A 298 -6.99 -10.08 -0.73
C ARG A 298 -6.00 -10.21 0.42
N LEU A 299 -4.97 -9.36 0.44
CA LEU A 299 -4.00 -9.37 1.54
C LEU A 299 -4.68 -9.07 2.87
N LEU A 300 -5.45 -7.99 2.95
CA LEU A 300 -6.08 -7.54 4.20
C LEU A 300 -7.06 -8.60 4.73
N GLU A 301 -7.89 -9.17 3.86
CA GLU A 301 -8.80 -10.26 4.22
C GLU A 301 -8.05 -11.53 4.64
N THR A 302 -6.94 -11.85 3.99
CA THR A 302 -6.08 -12.97 4.39
C THR A 302 -5.58 -12.78 5.82
N VAL A 303 -5.06 -11.59 6.15
CA VAL A 303 -4.58 -11.29 7.51
C VAL A 303 -5.74 -11.33 8.50
N ARG A 304 -6.90 -10.71 8.18
CA ARG A 304 -8.09 -10.73 9.04
C ARG A 304 -8.61 -12.14 9.32
N ALA A 305 -8.59 -13.00 8.30
CA ALA A 305 -9.13 -14.37 8.37
C ALA A 305 -8.14 -15.41 8.96
N GLY A 306 -7.03 -14.96 9.57
CA GLY A 306 -6.08 -15.85 10.24
C GLY A 306 -4.88 -16.28 9.37
N GLY A 307 -4.59 -15.56 8.28
CA GLY A 307 -3.31 -15.58 7.58
C GLY A 307 -3.11 -16.65 6.51
N LYS A 308 -3.96 -17.68 6.46
CA LYS A 308 -3.80 -18.73 5.42
C LYS A 308 -4.03 -18.18 4.01
N PRO A 309 -3.24 -18.61 3.01
CA PRO A 309 -2.24 -19.69 3.05
C PRO A 309 -0.80 -19.25 3.42
N ILE A 310 -0.55 -17.96 3.74
CA ILE A 310 0.81 -17.42 3.83
C ILE A 310 1.35 -17.29 5.26
N LEU A 311 0.47 -17.15 6.27
CA LEU A 311 0.85 -16.90 7.66
C LEU A 311 0.17 -17.89 8.60
N LYS A 312 0.80 -18.12 9.76
CA LYS A 312 0.14 -18.74 10.91
C LYS A 312 -0.89 -17.79 11.53
N ALA A 313 -1.92 -18.33 12.15
CA ALA A 313 -3.01 -17.52 12.72
C ALA A 313 -2.53 -16.51 13.77
N GLU A 314 -1.59 -16.93 14.63
CA GLU A 314 -1.02 -16.06 15.64
C GLU A 314 -0.21 -14.91 15.01
N THR A 315 0.57 -15.22 13.98
CA THR A 315 1.37 -14.26 13.23
C THR A 315 0.49 -13.22 12.53
N ALA A 316 -0.56 -13.67 11.85
CA ALA A 316 -1.55 -12.76 11.24
C ALA A 316 -2.21 -11.86 12.29
N ALA A 317 -2.65 -12.43 13.41
CA ALA A 317 -3.23 -11.65 14.51
C ALA A 317 -2.24 -10.65 15.10
N SER A 318 -0.94 -10.99 15.16
CA SER A 318 0.10 -10.08 15.67
C SER A 318 0.29 -8.83 14.81
N MET A 319 0.04 -8.93 13.49
CA MET A 319 0.14 -7.77 12.59
C MET A 319 -0.86 -6.68 12.93
N MET A 320 -2.06 -7.04 13.38
CA MET A 320 -3.15 -6.14 13.71
C MET A 320 -3.17 -5.69 15.19
N ARG A 321 -2.24 -6.19 16.02
CA ARG A 321 -2.15 -5.78 17.43
C ARG A 321 -1.19 -4.62 17.63
N ASN A 322 -1.45 -3.78 18.63
CA ASN A 322 -0.49 -2.74 19.03
C ASN A 322 0.82 -3.38 19.51
N GLN A 323 1.92 -3.07 18.85
CA GLN A 323 3.27 -3.61 19.07
C GLN A 323 4.21 -2.60 19.74
N ILE A 324 3.75 -1.36 19.95
CA ILE A 324 4.57 -0.28 20.51
C ILE A 324 4.24 0.04 21.98
N GLY A 325 3.42 -0.80 22.63
CA GLY A 325 3.06 -0.66 24.03
C GLY A 325 2.34 0.65 24.33
N SER A 326 2.90 1.45 25.23
CA SER A 326 2.37 2.77 25.62
C SER A 326 2.82 3.91 24.72
N LEU A 327 3.70 3.67 23.75
CA LEU A 327 4.06 4.68 22.76
C LEU A 327 2.85 5.03 21.88
N VAL A 328 2.81 6.25 21.39
CA VAL A 328 1.67 6.82 20.66
C VAL A 328 2.08 7.09 19.22
N ALA A 329 1.36 6.51 18.26
CA ALA A 329 1.55 6.79 16.83
C ALA A 329 0.73 8.00 16.35
N GLY A 330 -0.33 8.33 17.10
CA GLY A 330 -1.23 9.46 16.91
C GLY A 330 -2.33 9.42 17.99
N PRO A 331 -3.23 10.42 18.05
CA PRO A 331 -4.29 10.45 19.05
C PRO A 331 -5.09 9.13 19.08
N GLY A 332 -5.07 8.42 20.21
CA GLY A 332 -5.77 7.15 20.39
C GLY A 332 -5.28 5.98 19.53
N THR A 333 -4.09 6.07 18.91
CA THR A 333 -3.55 5.02 18.06
C THR A 333 -2.17 4.54 18.52
N GLY A 334 -1.99 3.22 18.52
CA GLY A 334 -0.72 2.54 18.53
C GLY A 334 -0.28 2.15 17.12
N PHE A 335 0.68 1.21 17.00
CA PHE A 335 1.16 0.73 15.73
C PHE A 335 1.35 -0.79 15.76
N GLY A 336 0.88 -1.46 14.70
CA GLY A 336 1.08 -2.88 14.44
C GLY A 336 2.22 -3.12 13.46
N PHE A 337 2.19 -4.24 12.74
CA PHE A 337 3.14 -4.45 11.65
C PHE A 337 2.52 -4.00 10.33
N GLY A 338 3.03 -2.89 9.79
CA GLY A 338 2.60 -2.32 8.51
C GLY A 338 1.44 -1.32 8.56
N GLY A 339 0.90 -1.00 9.75
CA GLY A 339 -0.19 -0.03 9.91
C GLY A 339 -0.45 0.36 11.36
N ALA A 340 -1.15 1.47 11.55
CA ALA A 340 -1.62 1.93 12.86
C ALA A 340 -2.76 1.05 13.38
N VAL A 341 -2.90 1.02 14.71
CA VAL A 341 -3.97 0.28 15.40
C VAL A 341 -4.73 1.25 16.28
N VAL A 342 -6.06 1.32 16.14
CA VAL A 342 -6.92 2.09 17.02
C VAL A 342 -6.91 1.45 18.40
N VAL A 343 -6.44 2.15 19.42
CA VAL A 343 -6.42 1.66 20.81
C VAL A 343 -7.45 2.36 21.67
N ALA A 344 -7.78 3.61 21.37
CA ALA A 344 -8.77 4.41 22.08
C ALA A 344 -9.66 5.16 21.06
N PRO A 345 -10.77 4.57 20.59
CA PRO A 345 -11.64 5.15 19.56
C PRO A 345 -12.11 6.57 19.85
N ALA A 346 -12.46 6.86 21.10
CA ALA A 346 -12.91 8.19 21.52
C ALA A 346 -11.80 9.25 21.33
N ALA A 347 -10.55 8.91 21.65
CA ALA A 347 -9.42 9.82 21.46
C ALA A 347 -9.02 9.96 19.97
N SER A 348 -9.35 8.96 19.15
CA SER A 348 -9.15 8.99 17.69
C SER A 348 -10.30 9.64 16.93
N HIS A 349 -11.38 10.07 17.61
CA HIS A 349 -12.58 10.62 16.99
C HIS A 349 -13.11 9.76 15.82
N THR A 350 -13.26 8.46 16.05
CA THR A 350 -13.61 7.49 15.00
C THR A 350 -14.73 6.53 15.46
N PRO A 351 -15.65 6.09 14.58
CA PRO A 351 -16.60 5.03 14.84
C PRO A 351 -15.98 3.63 14.83
N GLN A 352 -14.72 3.51 14.46
CA GLN A 352 -13.98 2.26 14.37
C GLN A 352 -13.79 1.64 15.76
N ALA A 353 -13.84 0.31 15.84
CA ALA A 353 -13.61 -0.37 17.11
C ALA A 353 -12.12 -0.35 17.51
N ALA A 354 -11.85 -0.49 18.81
CA ALA A 354 -10.50 -0.78 19.28
C ALA A 354 -9.99 -2.08 18.63
N GLY A 355 -8.72 -2.10 18.20
CA GLY A 355 -8.13 -3.18 17.42
C GLY A 355 -8.26 -2.99 15.91
N THR A 356 -8.93 -1.95 15.41
CA THR A 356 -8.95 -1.63 13.98
C THR A 356 -7.54 -1.32 13.52
N TRP A 357 -7.08 -2.07 12.51
CA TRP A 357 -5.81 -1.90 11.84
C TRP A 357 -5.99 -1.12 10.55
N GLN A 358 -5.24 -0.05 10.36
CA GLN A 358 -5.48 0.89 9.28
C GLN A 358 -4.21 1.58 8.82
N TRP A 359 -4.18 2.01 7.57
CA TRP A 359 -3.15 2.89 7.04
C TRP A 359 -3.61 3.57 5.76
N GLY A 360 -2.70 4.31 5.12
CA GLY A 360 -2.95 4.96 3.86
C GLY A 360 -1.69 5.10 3.01
N GLY A 361 -1.83 5.81 1.89
CA GLY A 361 -0.74 6.09 0.97
C GLY A 361 -0.86 7.49 0.38
N VAL A 362 0.25 8.23 0.34
CA VAL A 362 0.28 9.66 -0.04
C VAL A 362 -0.13 9.94 -1.48
N TYR A 363 -0.26 8.92 -2.34
CA TYR A 363 -0.90 9.07 -3.65
C TYR A 363 -2.43 9.08 -3.60
N GLY A 364 -3.03 9.01 -2.38
CA GLY A 364 -4.47 9.15 -2.19
C GLY A 364 -5.16 7.85 -1.81
N HIS A 365 -4.61 7.07 -0.89
CA HIS A 365 -5.15 5.77 -0.52
C HIS A 365 -5.45 5.67 0.95
N SER A 366 -6.52 4.97 1.28
CA SER A 366 -6.85 4.58 2.65
C SER A 366 -7.39 3.16 2.69
N TRP A 367 -7.13 2.47 3.80
CA TRP A 367 -7.69 1.16 4.06
C TRP A 367 -7.79 0.93 5.57
N PHE A 368 -8.75 0.09 5.96
CA PHE A 368 -8.83 -0.41 7.32
C PHE A 368 -9.41 -1.82 7.40
N VAL A 369 -9.03 -2.52 8.45
CA VAL A 369 -9.58 -3.81 8.88
C VAL A 369 -10.11 -3.62 10.30
N ASP A 370 -11.41 -3.77 10.51
CA ASP A 370 -12.06 -3.78 11.83
C ASP A 370 -12.43 -5.23 12.18
N PRO A 371 -11.60 -5.94 12.97
CA PRO A 371 -11.86 -7.34 13.29
C PRO A 371 -13.12 -7.54 14.14
N ALA A 372 -13.46 -6.57 14.99
CA ALA A 372 -14.63 -6.65 15.87
C ALA A 372 -15.95 -6.63 15.07
N ARG A 373 -15.97 -5.86 13.98
CA ARG A 373 -17.12 -5.77 13.06
C ARG A 373 -16.94 -6.62 11.80
N LYS A 374 -15.82 -7.34 11.68
CA LYS A 374 -15.47 -8.17 10.52
C LYS A 374 -15.51 -7.39 9.20
N LEU A 375 -15.17 -6.10 9.25
CA LEU A 375 -15.15 -5.20 8.10
C LEU A 375 -13.73 -5.03 7.58
N THR A 376 -13.60 -5.04 6.25
CA THR A 376 -12.39 -4.62 5.55
C THR A 376 -12.78 -3.63 4.46
N VAL A 377 -12.12 -2.47 4.44
CA VAL A 377 -12.35 -1.42 3.46
C VAL A 377 -11.05 -1.07 2.77
N VAL A 378 -11.11 -0.95 1.45
CA VAL A 378 -10.02 -0.44 0.60
C VAL A 378 -10.58 0.67 -0.26
N ALA A 379 -9.97 1.85 -0.20
CA ALA A 379 -10.27 2.98 -1.04
C ALA A 379 -8.97 3.49 -1.69
N LEU A 380 -8.81 3.24 -2.97
CA LEU A 380 -7.68 3.76 -3.74
C LEU A 380 -8.19 4.87 -4.65
N THR A 381 -7.67 6.09 -4.47
CA THR A 381 -7.91 7.20 -5.37
C THR A 381 -6.64 7.54 -6.14
N ASN A 382 -6.76 8.34 -7.17
CA ASN A 382 -5.60 8.90 -7.86
C ASN A 382 -5.38 10.39 -7.52
N THR A 383 -5.94 10.87 -6.39
CA THR A 383 -5.75 12.24 -5.91
C THR A 383 -5.02 12.22 -4.58
N ALA A 384 -3.75 12.65 -4.61
CA ALA A 384 -2.88 12.65 -3.44
C ALA A 384 -3.48 13.45 -2.29
N LEU A 385 -3.20 13.00 -1.07
CA LEU A 385 -3.60 13.54 0.21
C LEU A 385 -5.11 13.45 0.49
N GLU A 386 -6.01 13.94 -0.37
CA GLU A 386 -7.47 13.87 -0.14
C GLU A 386 -7.93 12.42 0.12
N GLY A 387 -7.44 11.46 -0.65
CA GLY A 387 -7.76 10.04 -0.45
C GLY A 387 -7.03 9.36 0.73
N MET A 388 -6.11 10.06 1.40
CA MET A 388 -5.36 9.53 2.54
C MET A 388 -5.82 10.10 3.89
N TRP A 389 -5.98 11.42 3.99
CA TRP A 389 -6.39 12.14 5.21
C TRP A 389 -7.33 13.32 4.98
N GLY A 390 -7.82 13.49 3.75
CA GLY A 390 -8.84 14.49 3.42
C GLY A 390 -10.24 14.09 3.85
N LYS A 391 -11.20 14.97 3.58
CA LYS A 391 -12.62 14.79 3.92
C LYS A 391 -13.21 13.51 3.32
N PHE A 392 -12.77 13.12 2.11
CA PHE A 392 -13.25 11.89 1.47
C PHE A 392 -13.05 10.65 2.34
N THR A 393 -11.93 10.56 3.05
CA THR A 393 -11.64 9.37 3.88
C THR A 393 -12.59 9.25 5.08
N THR A 394 -12.96 10.37 5.70
CA THR A 394 -13.90 10.40 6.82
C THR A 394 -15.34 10.19 6.35
N ASP A 395 -15.76 10.84 5.26
CA ASP A 395 -17.10 10.67 4.68
C ASP A 395 -17.33 9.19 4.28
N LEU A 396 -16.35 8.58 3.61
CA LEU A 396 -16.44 7.18 3.21
C LEU A 396 -16.47 6.23 4.42
N ARG A 397 -15.58 6.45 5.39
CA ARG A 397 -15.56 5.64 6.62
C ARG A 397 -16.93 5.67 7.30
N ASP A 398 -17.46 6.87 7.54
CA ASP A 398 -18.72 7.06 8.26
C ASP A 398 -19.89 6.44 7.47
N ALA A 399 -19.92 6.62 6.14
CA ALA A 399 -20.90 5.97 5.25
C ALA A 399 -20.84 4.44 5.33
N VAL A 400 -19.64 3.84 5.43
CA VAL A 400 -19.49 2.38 5.60
C VAL A 400 -20.08 1.92 6.94
N TYR A 401 -19.75 2.60 8.04
CA TYR A 401 -20.23 2.22 9.37
C TYR A 401 -21.74 2.42 9.53
N GLU A 402 -22.32 3.42 8.90
CA GLU A 402 -23.76 3.64 8.86
C GLU A 402 -24.52 2.63 7.98
N SER A 403 -23.85 2.08 6.97
CA SER A 403 -24.41 1.07 6.06
C SER A 403 -24.31 -0.37 6.60
N ALA A 404 -23.43 -0.61 7.56
CA ALA A 404 -23.16 -1.93 8.14
C ALA A 404 -23.93 -2.19 9.45
N GLN A 405 -24.91 -1.32 9.80
CA GLN A 405 -25.75 -1.45 11.01
C GLN A 405 -26.91 -2.42 10.78
#